data_6de7e860a84a62e4e5cf3ec347f649b3
#
_entry.id   6de7e860a84a62e4e5cf3ec347f649b3
#
_cell.length_a   1.000
_cell.length_b   1.000
_cell.length_c   1.000
_cell.angle_alpha   90.00
_cell.angle_beta   90.00
_cell.angle_gamma   90.00
#
_symmetry.space_group_name_H-M   'P 1'
#
loop_
_entity.id
_entity.type
_entity.pdbx_description
1 polymer ?
#
loop_
_entity_poly.entity_id
_entity_poly.type
_entity_poly.pdbx_seq_one_letter_code
_entity_poly.pdbx_strand_id
1 'polypeptide(L)' 'MAINIRRVVTDHDADGKAIVSFDGVMDNVETLRSGNSNSVLWMTEDTPAEIEGGADPAYASLDIEPPERGSIFRII' A
#
# COMPACT_ATOMS: atom_id res chain seq x y z
N MET A 1 -3.36 8.55 18.98
CA MET A 1 -3.36 9.66 18.00
C MET A 1 -3.54 9.11 16.60
N ALA A 2 -4.53 9.61 15.90
CA ALA A 2 -4.73 9.21 14.51
C ALA A 2 -3.72 9.90 13.60
N ILE A 3 -3.20 9.18 12.63
CA ILE A 3 -2.33 9.74 11.59
C ILE A 3 -3.14 9.94 10.31
N ASN A 4 -2.87 11.07 9.64
CA ASN A 4 -3.45 11.36 8.34
C ASN A 4 -2.39 11.16 7.26
N ILE A 5 -2.61 10.17 6.42
CA ILE A 5 -1.69 9.86 5.34
C ILE A 5 -2.44 9.98 4.03
N ARG A 6 -2.07 10.96 3.22
CA ARG A 6 -2.54 11.01 1.84
C ARG A 6 -1.60 10.20 0.97
N ARG A 7 -2.18 9.32 0.18
CA ARG A 7 -1.43 8.48 -0.75
C ARG A 7 -1.86 8.79 -2.18
N VAL A 8 -0.89 8.94 -3.06
CA VAL A 8 -1.13 9.07 -4.50
C VAL A 8 -0.38 7.93 -5.18
N VAL A 9 -1.09 7.14 -5.95
CA VAL A 9 -0.52 6.02 -6.70
C VAL A 9 -0.74 6.26 -8.18
N THR A 10 0.34 6.19 -8.95
CA THR A 10 0.30 6.35 -10.40
C THR A 10 0.39 4.99 -11.09
N ASP A 11 -0.18 4.93 -12.27
CA ASP A 11 -0.19 3.74 -13.10
C ASP A 11 -0.25 4.17 -14.57
N HIS A 12 -0.54 3.25 -15.47
CA HIS A 12 -0.69 3.51 -16.89
C HIS A 12 -2.03 2.95 -17.36
N ASP A 13 -2.67 3.66 -18.29
CA ASP A 13 -3.86 3.15 -18.95
C ASP A 13 -3.51 2.15 -20.06
N ALA A 14 -4.51 1.68 -20.78
CA ALA A 14 -4.32 0.70 -21.86
C ALA A 14 -3.44 1.23 -23.01
N ASP A 15 -3.33 2.55 -23.15
CA ASP A 15 -2.52 3.19 -24.18
C ASP A 15 -1.10 3.51 -23.68
N GLY A 16 -0.77 3.13 -22.46
CA GLY A 16 0.53 3.40 -21.84
C GLY A 16 0.67 4.82 -21.31
N LYS A 17 -0.43 5.58 -21.22
CA LYS A 17 -0.41 6.93 -20.69
C LYS A 17 -0.44 6.89 -19.16
N ALA A 18 0.39 7.69 -18.52
CA ALA A 18 0.42 7.79 -17.07
C ALA A 18 -0.88 8.37 -16.51
N ILE A 19 -1.42 7.73 -15.51
CA ILE A 19 -2.65 8.13 -14.82
C ILE A 19 -2.46 8.06 -13.32
N VAL A 20 -3.35 8.72 -12.57
CA VAL A 20 -3.46 8.53 -11.13
C VAL A 20 -4.52 7.47 -10.86
N SER A 21 -4.10 6.33 -10.32
CA SER A 21 -5.00 5.21 -10.00
C SER A 21 -5.73 5.42 -8.68
N PHE A 22 -5.00 5.87 -7.67
CA PHE A 22 -5.55 6.11 -6.34
C PHE A 22 -5.04 7.45 -5.82
N ASP A 23 -5.92 8.23 -5.24
CA ASP A 23 -5.58 9.46 -4.55
C ASP A 23 -6.55 9.66 -3.39
N GLY A 24 -6.04 9.65 -2.20
CA GLY A 24 -6.88 9.85 -1.03
C GLY A 24 -6.16 9.59 0.28
N VAL A 25 -6.86 9.89 1.35
CA VAL A 25 -6.37 9.63 2.71
C VAL A 25 -6.59 8.15 3.02
N MET A 26 -5.57 7.51 3.59
CA MET A 26 -5.64 6.10 3.98
C MET A 26 -6.60 5.93 5.15
N ASP A 27 -7.50 4.96 5.03
CA ASP A 27 -8.46 4.60 6.07
C ASP A 27 -8.15 3.25 6.75
N ASN A 28 -7.04 2.62 6.40
CA ASN A 28 -6.58 1.35 6.98
C ASN A 28 -5.58 1.55 8.12
N VAL A 29 -5.69 2.66 8.84
CA VAL A 29 -4.82 2.93 9.98
C VAL A 29 -5.23 2.07 11.17
N GLU A 30 -4.27 1.32 11.71
CA GLU A 30 -4.47 0.47 12.88
C GLU A 30 -3.64 0.99 14.05
N THR A 31 -4.19 0.86 15.25
CA THR A 31 -3.45 1.16 16.48
C THR A 31 -2.82 -0.14 16.99
N LEU A 32 -1.51 -0.14 17.12
CA LEU A 32 -0.76 -1.28 17.63
C LEU A 32 -0.81 -1.34 19.16
N ARG A 33 -0.42 -2.49 19.72
CA ARG A 33 -0.37 -2.70 21.18
C ARG A 33 0.52 -1.68 21.89
N SER A 34 1.57 -1.22 21.22
CA SER A 34 2.49 -0.20 21.73
C SER A 34 1.86 1.20 21.80
N GLY A 35 0.65 1.39 21.27
CA GLY A 35 0.02 2.69 21.11
C GLY A 35 0.37 3.41 19.82
N ASN A 36 1.31 2.89 19.03
CA ASN A 36 1.66 3.45 17.73
C ASN A 36 0.57 3.15 16.70
N SER A 37 0.39 4.07 15.77
CA SER A 37 -0.46 3.85 14.62
C SER A 37 0.35 3.24 13.48
N ASN A 38 -0.30 2.44 12.64
CA ASN A 38 0.32 1.77 11.51
C ASN A 38 -0.62 1.80 10.31
N SER A 39 -0.08 2.11 9.16
CA SER A 39 -0.83 2.03 7.90
C SER A 39 0.05 1.44 6.81
N VAL A 40 -0.44 0.40 6.16
CA VAL A 40 0.22 -0.18 4.98
C VAL A 40 -0.17 0.66 3.77
N LEU A 41 0.82 1.14 3.03
CA LEU A 41 0.61 1.96 1.84
C LEU A 41 0.71 1.16 0.56
N TRP A 42 1.56 0.16 0.53
CA TRP A 42 1.77 -0.71 -0.62
C TRP A 42 2.43 -2.01 -0.19
N MET A 43 2.23 -3.05 -0.98
CA MET A 43 2.98 -4.29 -0.83
C MET A 43 3.21 -4.96 -2.17
N THR A 44 4.25 -5.77 -2.24
CA THR A 44 4.51 -6.66 -3.37
C THR A 44 4.69 -8.07 -2.87
N GLU A 45 4.34 -9.06 -3.68
CA GLU A 45 4.45 -10.48 -3.31
C GLU A 45 5.64 -11.17 -3.96
N ASP A 46 6.11 -10.63 -5.07
CA ASP A 46 7.20 -11.23 -5.86
C ASP A 46 8.31 -10.25 -6.16
N THR A 47 9.47 -10.81 -6.50
CA THR A 47 10.64 -10.09 -6.98
C THR A 47 11.10 -10.69 -8.30
N PRO A 48 11.02 -9.96 -9.44
CA PRO A 48 10.50 -8.60 -9.56
C PRO A 48 8.99 -8.53 -9.31
N ALA A 49 8.54 -7.39 -8.82
CA ALA A 49 7.12 -7.16 -8.53
C ALA A 49 6.31 -7.11 -9.81
N GLU A 50 5.09 -7.64 -9.76
CA GLU A 50 4.14 -7.47 -10.85
C GLU A 50 3.63 -6.04 -10.85
N ILE A 51 3.57 -5.44 -12.05
CA ILE A 51 3.11 -4.07 -12.24
C ILE A 51 1.80 -3.99 -13.01
N GLU A 52 1.11 -5.12 -13.16
CA GLU A 52 -0.21 -5.14 -13.77
C GLU A 52 -1.22 -4.50 -12.85
N GLY A 53 -1.93 -3.51 -13.35
CA GLY A 53 -2.86 -2.72 -12.59
C GLY A 53 -4.06 -3.50 -12.07
N GLY A 54 -4.87 -2.83 -11.27
CA GLY A 54 -6.13 -3.36 -10.79
C GLY A 54 -6.33 -3.19 -9.30
N ALA A 55 -6.10 -4.23 -8.52
CA ALA A 55 -6.38 -4.21 -7.09
C ALA A 55 -5.39 -3.34 -6.31
N ASP A 56 -5.90 -2.71 -5.25
CA ASP A 56 -5.07 -1.96 -4.32
C ASP A 56 -4.48 -2.93 -3.28
N PRO A 57 -3.15 -3.18 -3.29
CA PRO A 57 -2.56 -4.15 -2.38
C PRO A 57 -2.49 -3.68 -0.92
N ALA A 58 -2.72 -2.39 -0.65
CA ALA A 58 -2.65 -1.87 0.72
C ALA A 58 -3.70 -2.45 1.65
N TYR A 59 -4.79 -2.99 1.11
CA TYR A 59 -5.90 -3.53 1.89
C TYR A 59 -5.86 -5.06 2.03
N ALA A 60 -4.80 -5.70 1.57
CA ALA A 60 -4.61 -7.12 1.81
C ALA A 60 -4.39 -7.38 3.31
N SER A 61 -4.84 -8.53 3.80
CA SER A 61 -4.57 -8.93 5.17
C SER A 61 -3.11 -9.34 5.30
N LEU A 62 -2.35 -8.59 6.10
CA LEU A 62 -0.91 -8.75 6.19
C LEU A 62 -0.46 -8.87 7.64
N ASP A 63 0.53 -9.73 7.84
CA ASP A 63 1.30 -9.77 9.07
C ASP A 63 2.35 -8.65 9.09
N ILE A 64 3.09 -8.55 10.19
CA ILE A 64 4.16 -7.57 10.31
C ILE A 64 5.29 -7.88 9.32
N GLU A 65 5.56 -9.16 9.10
CA GLU A 65 6.61 -9.58 8.17
C GLU A 65 6.11 -9.51 6.73
N PRO A 66 6.96 -9.06 5.79
CA PRO A 66 6.61 -9.08 4.37
C PRO A 66 6.54 -10.51 3.85
N PRO A 67 5.89 -10.74 2.68
CA PRO A 67 5.95 -12.02 1.99
C PRO A 67 7.40 -12.41 1.69
N GLU A 68 7.67 -13.71 1.62
CA GLU A 68 9.03 -14.25 1.45
C GLU A 68 9.81 -13.61 0.31
N ARG A 69 9.13 -13.31 -0.79
CA ARG A 69 9.73 -12.69 -1.98
C ARG A 69 9.23 -11.29 -2.25
N GLY A 70 8.55 -10.70 -1.31
CA GLY A 70 7.92 -9.41 -1.48
C GLY A 70 8.39 -8.38 -0.48
N SER A 71 7.69 -7.26 -0.47
CA SER A 71 7.99 -6.12 0.39
C SER A 71 6.72 -5.46 0.87
N ILE A 72 6.80 -4.76 2.00
CA ILE A 72 5.70 -3.95 2.53
C ILE A 72 6.22 -2.55 2.79
N PHE A 73 5.51 -1.55 2.28
CA PHE A 73 5.73 -0.15 2.62
C PHE A 73 4.65 0.27 3.61
N ARG A 74 5.07 0.59 4.83
CA ARG A 74 4.16 1.07 5.86
C ARG A 74 4.70 2.29 6.57
N ILE A 75 3.80 3.05 7.16
CA ILE A 75 4.14 4.16 8.05
C ILE A 75 3.67 3.80 9.46
N ILE A 76 4.57 3.98 10.40
CA ILE A 76 4.33 3.73 11.83
C ILE A 76 4.45 5.04 12.59
#